data_001591df8ee7ec58424fddcedead0321
#
_entry.id   001591df8ee7ec58424fddcedead0321
#
_cell.length_a   1.000
_cell.length_b   1.000
_cell.length_c   1.000
_cell.angle_alpha   90.00
_cell.angle_beta   90.00
_cell.angle_gamma   90.00
#
_symmetry.space_group_name_H-M   'P 1'
#
loop_
_entity.id
_entity.type
_entity.pdbx_description
1 polymer ?
#
loop_
_entity_poly.entity_id
_entity_poly.type
_entity_poly.pdbx_seq_one_letter_code
_entity_poly.pdbx_strand_id
1 'polypeptide(L)'
;ELFHFYKYHIDFITEHAVDPDKRRYAVKGEAERHYIDIDHFAKGEENPFEIMPRKWTDAINKFTKDTILKYGISPWNIQFTLTKLTNAFKDKDLERILKYSAEIGHYISDAHVPLHTTENYNGQFTNQKGIHGFWESRVPELLFENYDFITGKAIYIESPLNNTWNTIEHSYNAVDSVLKFEKKLSLNWADDRKYAYEKRGRVTMKVYSRDFSKAYSEVLNGMQERRMRASIKSIGSYWYTAWIN
;
A
#
# COMPACT_ATOMS: atom_id res chain seq x y z
N GLU A 1 22.26 13.93 9.77
CA GLU A 1 22.04 13.11 11.00
C GLU A 1 21.04 12.00 10.74
N LEU A 2 19.77 12.29 10.37
CA LEU A 2 18.71 11.30 10.18
C LEU A 2 19.07 10.20 9.15
N PHE A 3 19.68 10.56 8.02
CA PHE A 3 20.11 9.61 7.01
C PHE A 3 21.12 8.58 7.58
N HIS A 4 22.10 9.04 8.38
CA HIS A 4 23.08 8.13 8.99
C HIS A 4 22.44 7.23 10.03
N PHE A 5 21.47 7.75 10.80
CA PHE A 5 20.68 6.96 11.74
C PHE A 5 19.99 5.78 11.03
N TYR A 6 19.19 6.07 9.99
CA TYR A 6 18.48 5.02 9.28
C TYR A 6 19.39 4.08 8.49
N LYS A 7 20.48 4.59 7.92
CA LYS A 7 21.48 3.75 7.26
C LYS A 7 22.07 2.72 8.22
N TYR A 8 22.35 3.12 9.46
CA TYR A 8 22.89 2.22 10.48
C TYR A 8 21.91 1.15 10.93
N HIS A 9 20.62 1.45 10.92
CA HIS A 9 19.56 0.57 11.38
C HIS A 9 18.71 -0.06 10.26
N ILE A 10 19.18 0.01 9.01
CA ILE A 10 18.38 -0.40 7.85
C ILE A 10 18.00 -1.88 7.88
N ASP A 11 18.90 -2.74 8.35
CA ASP A 11 18.68 -4.18 8.44
C ASP A 11 17.50 -4.49 9.38
N PHE A 12 17.46 -3.86 10.56
CA PHE A 12 16.34 -3.99 11.49
C PHE A 12 15.02 -3.55 10.83
N ILE A 13 15.00 -2.39 10.20
CA ILE A 13 13.78 -1.84 9.58
C ILE A 13 13.30 -2.76 8.45
N THR A 14 14.23 -3.28 7.65
CA THR A 14 13.90 -4.20 6.54
C THR A 14 13.32 -5.52 7.07
N GLU A 15 13.92 -6.10 8.11
CA GLU A 15 13.44 -7.34 8.73
C GLU A 15 12.05 -7.20 9.33
N HIS A 16 11.77 -6.05 9.96
CA HIS A 16 10.52 -5.75 10.65
C HIS A 16 9.45 -5.07 9.79
N ALA A 17 9.76 -4.71 8.54
CA ALA A 17 8.80 -4.07 7.64
C ALA A 17 7.56 -4.94 7.35
N VAL A 18 7.69 -6.27 7.43
CA VAL A 18 6.60 -7.23 7.19
C VAL A 18 5.86 -7.67 8.47
N ASP A 19 6.21 -7.13 9.63
CA ASP A 19 5.60 -7.53 10.90
C ASP A 19 4.10 -7.19 10.99
N PRO A 20 3.59 -6.07 10.44
CA PRO A 20 2.16 -5.83 10.37
C PRO A 20 1.40 -6.96 9.65
N ASP A 21 1.90 -7.45 8.53
CA ASP A 21 1.30 -8.59 7.82
C ASP A 21 1.33 -9.89 8.62
N LYS A 22 2.44 -10.19 9.31
CA LYS A 22 2.52 -11.35 10.19
C LYS A 22 1.47 -11.32 11.30
N ARG A 23 1.11 -10.11 11.80
CA ARG A 23 0.11 -9.91 12.83
C ARG A 23 -1.32 -9.89 12.31
N ARG A 24 -1.54 -9.70 11.02
CA ARG A 24 -2.84 -9.45 10.39
C ARG A 24 -3.92 -10.44 10.79
N TYR A 25 -3.56 -11.71 10.96
CA TYR A 25 -4.50 -12.77 11.32
C TYR A 25 -4.49 -13.14 12.81
N ALA A 26 -3.50 -12.69 13.56
CA ALA A 26 -3.30 -13.05 14.97
C ALA A 26 -3.75 -11.94 15.94
N VAL A 27 -3.70 -10.68 15.51
CA VAL A 27 -4.00 -9.53 16.35
C VAL A 27 -5.29 -8.86 15.89
N LYS A 28 -6.29 -8.84 16.77
CA LYS A 28 -7.55 -8.14 16.49
C LYS A 28 -7.28 -6.65 16.25
N GLY A 29 -7.84 -6.12 15.18
CA GLY A 29 -7.69 -4.71 14.83
C GLY A 29 -6.44 -4.41 14.00
N GLU A 30 -5.70 -5.43 13.54
CA GLU A 30 -4.55 -5.24 12.65
C GLU A 30 -4.98 -5.23 11.18
N ALA A 31 -5.84 -6.14 10.75
CA ALA A 31 -6.21 -6.30 9.35
C ALA A 31 -6.75 -5.00 8.73
N GLU A 32 -7.63 -4.30 9.42
CA GLU A 32 -8.26 -3.06 8.95
C GLU A 32 -7.31 -1.87 8.83
N ARG A 33 -6.08 -1.97 9.32
CA ARG A 33 -5.04 -0.93 9.22
C ARG A 33 -4.38 -0.86 7.84
N HIS A 34 -4.49 -1.94 7.07
CA HIS A 34 -3.80 -2.12 5.80
C HIS A 34 -4.55 -1.53 4.60
N TYR A 35 -5.85 -1.25 4.72
CA TYR A 35 -6.68 -0.85 3.59
C TYR A 35 -7.74 0.18 3.97
N ILE A 36 -8.40 0.69 2.96
CA ILE A 36 -9.67 1.39 3.05
C ILE A 36 -10.50 1.12 1.80
N ASP A 37 -11.62 0.45 1.95
CA ASP A 37 -12.58 0.20 0.87
C ASP A 37 -13.41 1.48 0.65
N ILE A 38 -12.79 2.50 0.04
CA ILE A 38 -13.35 3.85 -0.02
C ILE A 38 -14.61 3.90 -0.88
N ASP A 39 -14.70 3.06 -1.89
CA ASP A 39 -15.85 2.91 -2.79
C ASP A 39 -17.11 2.41 -2.07
N HIS A 40 -16.97 1.73 -0.93
CA HIS A 40 -18.10 1.34 -0.09
C HIS A 40 -18.94 2.54 0.37
N PHE A 41 -18.33 3.70 0.58
CA PHE A 41 -18.95 4.88 1.16
C PHE A 41 -19.65 5.79 0.14
N ALA A 42 -19.52 5.49 -1.16
CA ALA A 42 -20.16 6.21 -2.25
C ALA A 42 -21.29 5.39 -2.87
N LYS A 43 -22.30 6.06 -3.43
CA LYS A 43 -23.38 5.44 -4.16
C LYS A 43 -23.39 5.90 -5.61
N GLY A 44 -23.40 4.92 -6.53
CA GLY A 44 -23.44 5.24 -7.96
C GLY A 44 -22.19 6.00 -8.42
N GLU A 45 -22.37 7.17 -9.00
CA GLU A 45 -21.29 8.02 -9.55
C GLU A 45 -20.74 9.05 -8.55
N GLU A 46 -21.13 8.97 -7.27
CA GLU A 46 -20.64 9.90 -6.24
C GLU A 46 -19.13 9.73 -6.03
N ASN A 47 -18.42 10.84 -5.83
CA ASN A 47 -17.00 10.82 -5.49
C ASN A 47 -16.82 10.47 -4.00
N PRO A 48 -16.25 9.31 -3.66
CA PRO A 48 -16.10 8.90 -2.27
C PRO A 48 -15.22 9.85 -1.45
N PHE A 49 -14.29 10.56 -2.08
CA PHE A 49 -13.39 11.50 -1.40
C PHE A 49 -14.06 12.83 -1.02
N GLU A 50 -15.18 13.16 -1.62
CA GLU A 50 -16.03 14.29 -1.22
C GLU A 50 -16.98 13.91 -0.07
N ILE A 51 -17.32 12.63 0.00
CA ILE A 51 -18.24 12.09 1.01
C ILE A 51 -17.51 11.75 2.30
N MET A 52 -16.31 11.16 2.22
CA MET A 52 -15.56 10.67 3.37
C MET A 52 -14.88 11.82 4.12
N PRO A 53 -15.23 12.04 5.40
CA PRO A 53 -14.51 13.01 6.23
C PRO A 53 -13.06 12.58 6.46
N ARG A 54 -12.13 13.50 6.28
CA ARG A 54 -10.69 13.20 6.45
C ARG A 54 -10.31 13.00 7.92
N LYS A 55 -10.96 13.68 8.85
CA LYS A 55 -10.69 13.54 10.29
C LYS A 55 -11.39 12.31 10.85
N TRP A 56 -10.70 11.56 11.69
CA TRP A 56 -11.21 10.36 12.36
C TRP A 56 -12.53 10.59 13.10
N THR A 57 -12.58 11.64 13.94
CA THR A 57 -13.78 11.99 14.72
C THR A 57 -14.99 12.25 13.83
N ASP A 58 -14.80 12.94 12.72
CA ASP A 58 -15.89 13.30 11.82
C ASP A 58 -16.36 12.07 11.02
N ALA A 59 -15.41 11.20 10.65
CA ALA A 59 -15.73 9.95 9.96
C ALA A 59 -16.55 8.99 10.82
N ILE A 60 -16.15 8.76 12.08
CA ILE A 60 -16.93 7.89 13.00
C ILE A 60 -18.27 8.50 13.39
N ASN A 61 -18.40 9.82 13.42
CA ASN A 61 -19.67 10.49 13.66
C ASN A 61 -20.62 10.32 12.47
N LYS A 62 -20.11 10.32 11.25
CA LYS A 62 -20.90 10.16 10.03
C LYS A 62 -21.30 8.70 9.73
N PHE A 63 -20.35 7.78 9.90
CA PHE A 63 -20.50 6.39 9.43
C PHE A 63 -20.50 5.34 10.54
N THR A 64 -20.39 5.71 11.79
CA THR A 64 -20.12 4.87 12.97
C THR A 64 -18.75 4.23 12.97
N LYS A 65 -18.23 3.97 14.17
CA LYS A 65 -16.91 3.37 14.34
C LYS A 65 -16.85 1.94 13.76
N ASP A 66 -17.91 1.15 13.97
CA ASP A 66 -17.96 -0.24 13.54
C ASP A 66 -17.96 -0.34 12.01
N THR A 67 -18.70 0.55 11.33
CA THR A 67 -18.69 0.62 9.87
C THR A 67 -17.28 0.99 9.34
N ILE A 68 -16.66 2.02 9.91
CA ILE A 68 -15.32 2.43 9.49
C ILE A 68 -14.30 1.30 9.72
N LEU A 69 -14.31 0.63 10.87
CA LEU A 69 -13.42 -0.49 11.14
C LEU A 69 -13.63 -1.65 10.16
N LYS A 70 -14.87 -1.93 9.78
CA LYS A 70 -15.18 -3.01 8.83
C LYS A 70 -14.58 -2.77 7.45
N TYR A 71 -14.56 -1.52 6.97
CA TYR A 71 -14.11 -1.15 5.62
C TYR A 71 -12.72 -0.52 5.58
N GLY A 72 -11.99 -0.59 6.70
CA GLY A 72 -10.58 -0.23 6.79
C GLY A 72 -10.31 1.20 7.27
N ILE A 73 -9.14 1.36 7.90
CA ILE A 73 -8.74 2.59 8.59
C ILE A 73 -7.35 3.10 8.19
N SER A 74 -6.80 2.62 7.09
CA SER A 74 -5.42 2.92 6.66
C SER A 74 -5.05 4.42 6.79
N PRO A 75 -5.84 5.40 6.29
CA PRO A 75 -5.44 6.80 6.35
C PRO A 75 -5.28 7.33 7.77
N TRP A 76 -6.15 6.93 8.68
CA TRP A 76 -6.08 7.35 10.09
C TRP A 76 -5.02 6.56 10.85
N ASN A 77 -4.82 5.27 10.53
CA ASN A 77 -3.78 4.46 11.12
C ASN A 77 -2.38 5.02 10.84
N ILE A 78 -2.13 5.50 9.62
CA ILE A 78 -0.88 6.19 9.28
C ILE A 78 -0.68 7.42 10.19
N GLN A 79 -1.73 8.23 10.43
CA GLN A 79 -1.66 9.38 11.34
C GLN A 79 -1.37 8.98 12.79
N PHE A 80 -2.05 7.93 13.28
CA PHE A 80 -1.81 7.44 14.65
C PHE A 80 -0.39 6.91 14.80
N THR A 81 0.13 6.21 13.79
CA THR A 81 1.50 5.66 13.80
C THR A 81 2.53 6.79 13.68
N LEU A 82 2.28 7.81 12.86
CA LEU A 82 3.12 9.01 12.79
C LEU A 82 3.23 9.71 14.15
N THR A 83 2.11 9.88 14.85
CA THR A 83 2.11 10.47 16.20
C THR A 83 2.95 9.65 17.18
N LYS A 84 2.85 8.32 17.10
CA LYS A 84 3.68 7.42 17.95
C LYS A 84 5.17 7.56 17.60
N LEU A 85 5.52 7.65 16.33
CA LEU A 85 6.90 7.83 15.87
C LEU A 85 7.46 9.17 16.31
N THR A 86 6.69 10.26 16.16
CA THR A 86 7.07 11.60 16.63
C THR A 86 7.34 11.60 18.12
N ASN A 87 6.47 11.00 18.94
CA ASN A 87 6.67 10.90 20.36
C ASN A 87 7.90 10.05 20.72
N ALA A 88 8.14 8.96 20.01
CA ALA A 88 9.33 8.14 20.21
C ALA A 88 10.63 8.92 19.95
N PHE A 89 10.66 9.80 18.94
CA PHE A 89 11.79 10.70 18.69
C PHE A 89 11.96 11.72 19.84
N LYS A 90 10.87 12.31 20.36
CA LYS A 90 10.92 13.24 21.51
C LYS A 90 11.45 12.56 22.75
N ASP A 91 11.00 11.33 23.00
CA ASP A 91 11.43 10.52 24.14
C ASP A 91 12.85 9.94 23.96
N LYS A 92 13.44 10.06 22.76
CA LYS A 92 14.71 9.44 22.35
C LYS A 92 14.74 7.92 22.58
N ASP A 93 13.59 7.28 22.42
CA ASP A 93 13.40 5.84 22.61
C ASP A 93 13.73 5.09 21.33
N LEU A 94 14.95 4.55 21.25
CA LEU A 94 15.47 3.89 20.05
C LEU A 94 14.59 2.71 19.59
N GLU A 95 14.14 1.88 20.52
CA GLU A 95 13.34 0.70 20.20
C GLU A 95 12.02 1.10 19.55
N ARG A 96 11.33 2.08 20.15
CA ARG A 96 10.07 2.61 19.60
C ARG A 96 10.26 3.36 18.30
N ILE A 97 11.36 4.11 18.12
CA ILE A 97 11.67 4.76 16.85
C ILE A 97 11.79 3.71 15.73
N LEU A 98 12.59 2.69 15.94
CA LEU A 98 12.81 1.65 14.92
C LEU A 98 11.53 0.88 14.60
N LYS A 99 10.79 0.46 15.63
CA LYS A 99 9.50 -0.22 15.48
C LYS A 99 8.51 0.60 14.67
N TYR A 100 8.23 1.84 15.09
CA TYR A 100 7.23 2.66 14.41
C TYR A 100 7.69 3.14 13.03
N SER A 101 9.01 3.23 12.80
CA SER A 101 9.54 3.51 11.47
C SER A 101 9.27 2.35 10.50
N ALA A 102 9.46 1.11 10.93
CA ALA A 102 9.13 -0.06 10.14
C ALA A 102 7.61 -0.16 9.88
N GLU A 103 6.80 -0.04 10.94
CA GLU A 103 5.35 -0.12 10.86
C GLU A 103 4.74 0.96 9.96
N ILE A 104 5.13 2.23 10.11
CA ILE A 104 4.59 3.31 9.27
C ILE A 104 5.04 3.15 7.81
N GLY A 105 6.25 2.65 7.59
CA GLY A 105 6.74 2.32 6.25
C GLY A 105 5.84 1.31 5.55
N HIS A 106 5.44 0.25 6.25
CA HIS A 106 4.52 -0.76 5.75
C HIS A 106 3.15 -0.14 5.37
N TYR A 107 2.49 0.55 6.29
CA TYR A 107 1.15 1.12 6.03
C TYR A 107 1.16 2.21 4.94
N ILE A 108 2.27 2.97 4.81
CA ILE A 108 2.43 3.92 3.70
C ILE A 108 2.58 3.16 2.37
N SER A 109 3.30 2.03 2.36
CA SER A 109 3.42 1.19 1.17
C SER A 109 2.06 0.66 0.72
N ASP A 110 1.26 0.16 1.64
CA ASP A 110 -0.12 -0.29 1.39
C ASP A 110 -0.98 0.82 0.79
N ALA A 111 -0.89 2.04 1.34
CA ALA A 111 -1.62 3.20 0.81
C ALA A 111 -1.24 3.56 -0.64
N HIS A 112 -0.09 3.10 -1.14
CA HIS A 112 0.33 3.27 -2.53
C HIS A 112 -0.11 2.13 -3.45
N VAL A 113 -0.69 1.07 -2.93
CA VAL A 113 -1.25 -0.06 -3.69
C VAL A 113 -2.70 0.24 -4.06
N PRO A 114 -3.05 0.32 -5.37
CA PRO A 114 -4.42 0.61 -5.79
C PRO A 114 -5.46 -0.33 -5.16
N LEU A 115 -5.14 -1.61 -5.09
CA LEU A 115 -6.07 -2.64 -4.60
C LEU A 115 -6.28 -2.63 -3.08
N HIS A 116 -5.55 -1.83 -2.31
CA HIS A 116 -5.85 -1.55 -0.91
C HIS A 116 -6.88 -0.42 -0.70
N THR A 117 -7.50 0.07 -1.79
CA THR A 117 -8.44 1.19 -1.72
C THR A 117 -9.84 0.86 -2.23
N THR A 118 -10.17 -0.40 -2.48
CA THR A 118 -11.44 -0.85 -3.06
C THR A 118 -11.92 -2.16 -2.48
N GLU A 119 -13.26 -2.32 -2.33
CA GLU A 119 -13.88 -3.60 -1.98
C GLU A 119 -13.52 -4.71 -3.00
N ASN A 120 -13.27 -4.36 -4.27
CA ASN A 120 -12.84 -5.31 -5.30
C ASN A 120 -11.33 -5.61 -5.27
N TYR A 121 -10.74 -5.59 -4.09
CA TYR A 121 -9.30 -5.67 -3.86
C TYR A 121 -8.61 -6.87 -4.53
N ASN A 122 -9.31 -7.98 -4.72
CA ASN A 122 -8.74 -9.19 -5.35
C ASN A 122 -9.44 -9.58 -6.66
N GLY A 123 -10.19 -8.65 -7.27
CA GLY A 123 -10.91 -8.86 -8.51
C GLY A 123 -12.10 -9.81 -8.41
N GLN A 124 -12.62 -10.04 -7.20
CA GLN A 124 -13.71 -10.98 -6.94
C GLN A 124 -15.03 -10.55 -7.59
N PHE A 125 -15.25 -9.25 -7.79
CA PHE A 125 -16.44 -8.72 -8.46
C PHE A 125 -16.30 -8.63 -9.98
N THR A 126 -15.06 -8.76 -10.50
CA THR A 126 -14.76 -8.60 -11.94
C THR A 126 -14.29 -9.89 -12.61
N ASN A 127 -14.33 -11.03 -11.87
CA ASN A 127 -13.83 -12.33 -12.31
C ASN A 127 -12.31 -12.33 -12.60
N GLN A 128 -11.54 -11.59 -11.78
CA GLN A 128 -10.08 -11.44 -11.88
C GLN A 128 -9.40 -11.88 -10.59
N LYS A 129 -9.94 -12.91 -9.94
CA LYS A 129 -9.48 -13.39 -8.64
C LYS A 129 -7.98 -13.70 -8.66
N GLY A 130 -7.25 -13.12 -7.71
CA GLY A 130 -5.79 -13.24 -7.61
C GLY A 130 -5.02 -12.05 -8.17
N ILE A 131 -5.72 -11.03 -8.71
CA ILE A 131 -5.08 -9.83 -9.27
C ILE A 131 -4.30 -9.04 -8.22
N HIS A 132 -4.69 -9.09 -6.96
CA HIS A 132 -3.97 -8.42 -5.88
C HIS A 132 -2.52 -8.89 -5.80
N GLY A 133 -2.31 -10.16 -5.52
CA GLY A 133 -0.96 -10.72 -5.48
C GLY A 133 -0.24 -10.69 -6.83
N PHE A 134 -0.98 -10.67 -7.94
CA PHE A 134 -0.39 -10.47 -9.25
C PHE A 134 0.22 -9.08 -9.40
N TRP A 135 -0.54 -8.03 -9.08
CA TRP A 135 -0.08 -6.64 -9.23
C TRP A 135 1.01 -6.28 -8.22
N GLU A 136 0.81 -6.64 -6.95
CA GLU A 136 1.65 -6.20 -5.84
C GLU A 136 2.91 -7.05 -5.64
N SER A 137 2.81 -8.35 -5.91
CA SER A 137 3.92 -9.28 -5.65
C SER A 137 4.52 -9.83 -6.92
N ARG A 138 3.71 -10.47 -7.79
CA ARG A 138 4.25 -11.20 -8.94
C ARG A 138 4.95 -10.31 -9.96
N VAL A 139 4.36 -9.18 -10.31
CA VAL A 139 4.97 -8.25 -11.30
C VAL A 139 6.25 -7.64 -10.75
N PRO A 140 6.30 -7.07 -9.53
CA PRO A 140 7.54 -6.60 -8.94
C PRO A 140 8.59 -7.70 -8.78
N GLU A 141 8.24 -8.89 -8.28
CA GLU A 141 9.17 -10.03 -8.14
C GLU A 141 9.93 -10.33 -9.45
N LEU A 142 9.27 -10.17 -10.59
CA LEU A 142 9.85 -10.46 -11.89
C LEU A 142 10.63 -9.31 -12.52
N LEU A 143 10.32 -8.07 -12.14
CA LEU A 143 10.76 -6.87 -12.88
C LEU A 143 11.53 -5.85 -12.05
N PHE A 144 11.58 -6.01 -10.71
CA PHE A 144 12.15 -4.99 -9.81
C PHE A 144 13.60 -4.65 -10.10
N GLU A 145 14.38 -5.58 -10.65
CA GLU A 145 15.78 -5.34 -11.03
C GLU A 145 15.94 -4.26 -12.12
N ASN A 146 14.85 -4.01 -12.87
CA ASN A 146 14.81 -2.98 -13.91
C ASN A 146 14.29 -1.63 -13.40
N TYR A 147 13.87 -1.54 -12.13
CA TYR A 147 13.30 -0.33 -11.56
C TYR A 147 14.38 0.61 -11.02
N ASP A 148 14.19 1.90 -11.24
CA ASP A 148 15.02 2.93 -10.61
C ASP A 148 14.42 3.34 -9.25
N PHE A 149 15.06 2.97 -8.16
CA PHE A 149 14.62 3.31 -6.80
C PHE A 149 15.25 4.59 -6.23
N ILE A 150 16.01 5.34 -7.01
CA ILE A 150 16.56 6.63 -6.58
C ILE A 150 15.47 7.70 -6.73
N THR A 151 14.86 8.11 -5.61
CA THR A 151 13.67 8.97 -5.59
C THR A 151 13.93 10.42 -5.19
N GLY A 152 15.18 10.76 -4.88
CA GLY A 152 15.56 12.09 -4.41
C GLY A 152 15.38 12.27 -2.90
N LYS A 153 15.46 13.52 -2.43
CA LYS A 153 15.43 13.86 -1.01
C LYS A 153 14.04 13.74 -0.40
N ALA A 154 13.99 13.30 0.86
CA ALA A 154 12.80 13.43 1.71
C ALA A 154 12.46 14.92 1.93
N ILE A 155 11.18 15.22 2.07
CA ILE A 155 10.67 16.58 2.30
C ILE A 155 9.84 16.59 3.59
N TYR A 156 9.78 17.75 4.25
CA TYR A 156 8.86 17.96 5.35
C TYR A 156 7.42 18.03 4.84
N ILE A 157 6.50 17.33 5.51
CA ILE A 157 5.08 17.29 5.14
C ILE A 157 4.31 18.17 6.13
N GLU A 158 3.82 19.31 5.68
CA GLU A 158 3.07 20.25 6.51
C GLU A 158 1.74 19.68 7.02
N SER A 159 1.03 18.94 6.17
CA SER A 159 -0.23 18.29 6.52
C SER A 159 -0.20 16.79 6.19
N PRO A 160 0.33 15.95 7.11
CA PRO A 160 0.41 14.51 6.89
C PRO A 160 -0.95 13.86 6.61
N LEU A 161 -2.02 14.30 7.26
CA LEU A 161 -3.37 13.79 7.03
C LEU A 161 -3.81 14.03 5.58
N ASN A 162 -3.67 15.24 5.07
CA ASN A 162 -4.03 15.53 3.68
C ASN A 162 -3.14 14.80 2.69
N ASN A 163 -1.85 14.69 2.99
CA ASN A 163 -0.90 13.94 2.16
C ASN A 163 -1.28 12.46 2.05
N THR A 164 -1.66 11.84 3.17
CA THR A 164 -2.15 10.44 3.17
C THR A 164 -3.42 10.29 2.33
N TRP A 165 -4.40 11.16 2.51
CA TRP A 165 -5.64 11.12 1.73
C TRP A 165 -5.41 11.33 0.23
N ASN A 166 -4.53 12.23 -0.16
CA ASN A 166 -4.15 12.41 -1.57
C ASN A 166 -3.45 11.16 -2.13
N THR A 167 -2.63 10.49 -1.33
CA THR A 167 -1.99 9.22 -1.73
C THR A 167 -3.04 8.14 -2.01
N ILE A 168 -4.04 8.00 -1.13
CA ILE A 168 -5.14 7.03 -1.28
C ILE A 168 -6.00 7.37 -2.49
N GLU A 169 -6.31 8.65 -2.71
CA GLU A 169 -7.06 9.09 -3.89
C GLU A 169 -6.33 8.76 -5.20
N HIS A 170 -5.01 9.01 -5.26
CA HIS A 170 -4.20 8.60 -6.40
C HIS A 170 -4.15 7.08 -6.59
N SER A 171 -4.19 6.30 -5.50
CA SER A 171 -4.25 4.84 -5.56
C SER A 171 -5.60 4.36 -6.07
N TYR A 172 -6.68 4.91 -5.54
CA TYR A 172 -8.04 4.59 -5.96
C TYR A 172 -8.28 4.90 -7.45
N ASN A 173 -7.84 6.07 -7.91
CA ASN A 173 -7.94 6.46 -9.30
C ASN A 173 -7.17 5.54 -10.27
N ALA A 174 -6.24 4.74 -9.76
CA ALA A 174 -5.51 3.75 -10.55
C ALA A 174 -6.21 2.37 -10.59
N VAL A 175 -7.21 2.10 -9.73
CA VAL A 175 -7.90 0.79 -9.63
C VAL A 175 -8.48 0.36 -10.97
N ASP A 176 -9.19 1.26 -11.63
CA ASP A 176 -9.78 0.99 -12.95
C ASP A 176 -8.74 0.55 -13.98
N SER A 177 -7.59 1.20 -14.00
CA SER A 177 -6.50 0.84 -14.92
C SER A 177 -5.94 -0.55 -14.59
N VAL A 178 -5.73 -0.85 -13.30
CA VAL A 178 -5.25 -2.16 -12.84
C VAL A 178 -6.18 -3.28 -13.30
N LEU A 179 -7.47 -3.14 -13.09
CA LEU A 179 -8.48 -4.15 -13.44
C LEU A 179 -8.71 -4.22 -14.96
N LYS A 180 -8.94 -3.08 -15.59
CA LYS A 180 -9.32 -2.97 -17.01
C LYS A 180 -8.21 -3.46 -17.94
N PHE A 181 -6.96 -3.11 -17.67
CA PHE A 181 -5.85 -3.54 -18.54
C PHE A 181 -5.54 -5.03 -18.39
N GLU A 182 -5.63 -5.60 -17.18
CA GLU A 182 -5.49 -7.05 -17.02
C GLU A 182 -6.60 -7.79 -17.78
N LYS A 183 -7.84 -7.37 -17.61
CA LYS A 183 -8.99 -7.96 -18.30
C LYS A 183 -8.88 -7.88 -19.83
N LYS A 184 -8.51 -6.69 -20.34
CA LYS A 184 -8.32 -6.47 -21.77
C LYS A 184 -7.18 -7.30 -22.34
N LEU A 185 -6.07 -7.36 -21.63
CA LEU A 185 -4.92 -8.18 -22.05
C LEU A 185 -5.29 -9.66 -22.08
N SER A 186 -6.01 -10.14 -21.08
CA SER A 186 -6.45 -11.54 -20.97
C SER A 186 -7.30 -12.04 -22.13
N LEU A 187 -8.03 -11.15 -22.82
CA LEU A 187 -8.84 -11.54 -24.00
C LEU A 187 -7.99 -12.06 -25.16
N ASN A 188 -6.72 -11.68 -25.22
CA ASN A 188 -5.80 -12.04 -26.31
C ASN A 188 -4.77 -13.10 -25.88
N TRP A 189 -4.93 -13.69 -24.70
CA TRP A 189 -4.00 -14.69 -24.17
C TRP A 189 -4.73 -16.00 -23.88
N ALA A 190 -4.25 -17.08 -24.46
CA ALA A 190 -4.70 -18.42 -24.09
C ALA A 190 -4.21 -18.76 -22.66
N ASP A 191 -4.97 -19.57 -21.93
CA ASP A 191 -4.69 -19.88 -20.53
C ASP A 191 -3.32 -20.54 -20.30
N ASP A 192 -2.87 -21.37 -21.23
CA ASP A 192 -1.56 -22.05 -21.22
C ASP A 192 -0.38 -21.09 -21.43
N ARG A 193 -0.63 -19.91 -21.98
CA ARG A 193 0.36 -18.83 -22.11
C ARG A 193 0.22 -17.77 -21.02
N LYS A 194 -1.00 -17.54 -20.53
CA LYS A 194 -1.29 -16.58 -19.45
C LYS A 194 -0.73 -17.06 -18.11
N TYR A 195 -0.78 -18.37 -17.87
CA TYR A 195 -0.35 -18.96 -16.60
C TYR A 195 0.84 -19.89 -16.77
N ALA A 196 1.60 -20.05 -15.71
CA ALA A 196 2.68 -21.01 -15.58
C ALA A 196 2.54 -21.76 -14.25
N TYR A 197 3.20 -22.91 -14.13
CA TYR A 197 3.30 -23.64 -12.87
C TYR A 197 4.72 -23.53 -12.34
N GLU A 198 4.87 -22.94 -11.17
CA GLU A 198 6.17 -22.75 -10.50
C GLU A 198 6.22 -23.48 -9.17
N LYS A 199 7.36 -24.09 -8.89
CA LYS A 199 7.60 -24.74 -7.60
C LYS A 199 8.01 -23.68 -6.59
N ARG A 200 7.22 -23.52 -5.52
CA ARG A 200 7.52 -22.68 -4.36
C ARG A 200 7.67 -23.57 -3.13
N GLY A 201 8.90 -23.82 -2.74
CA GLY A 201 9.20 -24.80 -1.68
C GLY A 201 8.77 -26.21 -2.10
N ARG A 202 7.81 -26.80 -1.36
CA ARG A 202 7.26 -28.15 -1.62
C ARG A 202 5.98 -28.16 -2.44
N VAL A 203 5.47 -26.97 -2.80
CA VAL A 203 4.16 -26.85 -3.49
C VAL A 203 4.38 -26.31 -4.90
N THR A 204 3.66 -26.88 -5.88
CA THR A 204 3.56 -26.32 -7.24
C THR A 204 2.33 -25.41 -7.28
N MET A 205 2.53 -24.16 -7.63
CA MET A 205 1.48 -23.15 -7.68
C MET A 205 1.25 -22.68 -9.11
N LYS A 206 -0.02 -22.46 -9.48
CA LYS A 206 -0.41 -21.76 -10.70
C LYS A 206 -0.16 -20.26 -10.46
N VAL A 207 0.67 -19.65 -11.29
CA VAL A 207 1.02 -18.22 -11.24
C VAL A 207 0.86 -17.59 -12.62
N TYR A 208 0.77 -16.27 -12.68
CA TYR A 208 0.86 -15.58 -13.97
C TYR A 208 2.24 -15.80 -14.60
N SER A 209 2.28 -16.11 -15.89
CA SER A 209 3.53 -16.34 -16.62
C SER A 209 4.40 -15.06 -16.68
N ARG A 210 5.69 -15.24 -16.88
CA ARG A 210 6.63 -14.11 -17.02
C ARG A 210 6.24 -13.20 -18.18
N ASP A 211 5.88 -13.79 -19.33
CA ASP A 211 5.54 -13.05 -20.53
C ASP A 211 4.25 -12.23 -20.35
N PHE A 212 3.22 -12.83 -19.74
CA PHE A 212 1.99 -12.10 -19.40
C PHE A 212 2.25 -10.97 -18.40
N SER A 213 3.07 -11.23 -17.38
CA SER A 213 3.42 -10.23 -16.37
C SER A 213 4.17 -9.04 -16.97
N LYS A 214 5.10 -9.30 -17.91
CA LYS A 214 5.81 -8.26 -18.65
C LYS A 214 4.86 -7.45 -19.51
N ALA A 215 4.04 -8.10 -20.32
CA ALA A 215 3.04 -7.44 -21.18
C ALA A 215 2.06 -6.59 -20.34
N TYR A 216 1.65 -7.09 -19.17
CA TYR A 216 0.78 -6.34 -18.26
C TYR A 216 1.48 -5.09 -17.69
N SER A 217 2.73 -5.20 -17.28
CA SER A 217 3.52 -4.05 -16.81
C SER A 217 3.70 -3.01 -17.91
N GLU A 218 3.91 -3.44 -19.17
CA GLU A 218 4.04 -2.56 -20.32
C GLU A 218 2.74 -1.77 -20.60
N VAL A 219 1.57 -2.43 -20.60
CA VAL A 219 0.28 -1.72 -20.81
C VAL A 219 -0.08 -0.80 -19.65
N LEU A 220 0.42 -1.06 -18.43
CA LEU A 220 0.32 -0.16 -17.29
C LEU A 220 1.36 0.97 -17.32
N ASN A 221 2.23 0.98 -18.34
CA ASN A 221 3.26 2.00 -18.55
C ASN A 221 4.13 2.23 -17.29
N GLY A 222 4.60 1.16 -16.65
CA GLY A 222 5.46 1.22 -15.48
C GLY A 222 4.76 1.71 -14.20
N MET A 223 3.46 1.48 -14.06
CA MET A 223 2.69 1.94 -12.89
C MET A 223 3.28 1.41 -11.58
N GLN A 224 3.66 0.12 -11.52
CA GLN A 224 4.21 -0.48 -10.30
C GLN A 224 5.47 0.26 -9.85
N GLU A 225 6.42 0.51 -10.77
CA GLU A 225 7.63 1.26 -10.45
C GLU A 225 7.31 2.66 -9.93
N ARG A 226 6.43 3.40 -10.63
CA ARG A 226 6.04 4.76 -10.19
C ARG A 226 5.40 4.77 -8.81
N ARG A 227 4.55 3.78 -8.49
CA ARG A 227 3.91 3.66 -7.18
C ARG A 227 4.94 3.29 -6.09
N MET A 228 5.87 2.38 -6.37
CA MET A 228 6.96 2.03 -5.45
C MET A 228 7.89 3.23 -5.21
N ARG A 229 8.26 3.96 -6.23
CA ARG A 229 9.07 5.19 -6.11
C ARG A 229 8.37 6.24 -5.26
N ALA A 230 7.06 6.46 -5.47
CA ALA A 230 6.26 7.37 -4.67
C ALA A 230 6.18 6.94 -3.21
N SER A 231 6.03 5.64 -2.95
CA SER A 231 6.04 5.05 -1.61
C SER A 231 7.39 5.29 -0.89
N ILE A 232 8.51 4.98 -1.54
CA ILE A 232 9.86 5.19 -0.98
C ILE A 232 10.05 6.66 -0.58
N LYS A 233 9.72 7.60 -1.47
CA LYS A 233 9.82 9.03 -1.18
C LYS A 233 8.90 9.46 -0.03
N SER A 234 7.68 8.93 -0.02
CA SER A 234 6.70 9.20 1.03
C SER A 234 7.19 8.71 2.39
N ILE A 235 7.65 7.47 2.50
CA ILE A 235 8.19 6.89 3.74
C ILE A 235 9.30 7.76 4.32
N GLY A 236 10.31 8.09 3.51
CA GLY A 236 11.40 8.97 3.94
C GLY A 236 10.91 10.34 4.41
N SER A 237 9.88 10.89 3.75
CA SER A 237 9.30 12.19 4.11
C SER A 237 8.50 12.12 5.42
N TYR A 238 7.79 11.03 5.69
CA TYR A 238 7.11 10.82 6.98
C TYR A 238 8.11 10.62 8.13
N TRP A 239 9.18 9.86 7.94
CA TRP A 239 10.25 9.74 8.92
C TRP A 239 10.90 11.09 9.21
N TYR A 240 11.21 11.87 8.14
CA TYR A 240 11.79 13.21 8.28
C TYR A 240 10.85 14.15 9.03
N THR A 241 9.56 14.12 8.71
CA THR A 241 8.54 14.93 9.38
C THR A 241 8.39 14.56 10.87
N ALA A 242 8.40 13.27 11.19
CA ALA A 242 8.36 12.81 12.59
C ALA A 242 9.58 13.27 13.40
N TRP A 243 10.77 13.27 12.77
CA TRP A 243 12.00 13.68 13.41
C TRP A 243 12.10 15.20 13.64
N ILE A 244 11.51 16.01 12.75
CA ILE A 244 11.49 17.48 12.88
C ILE A 244 10.51 17.94 13.96
N ASN A 245 9.36 17.28 14.15
CA ASN A 245 8.31 17.65 15.08
C ASN A 245 8.55 17.16 16.50
#